data_cba9a6af2222e1f6af7eff3450d7809f
#
_entry.id   cba9a6af2222e1f6af7eff3450d7809f
#
_cell.length_a   1.000
_cell.length_b   1.000
_cell.length_c   1.000
_cell.angle_alpha   90.00
_cell.angle_beta   90.00
_cell.angle_gamma   90.00
#
_symmetry.space_group_name_H-M   'P 1'
#
loop_
_entity.id
_entity.type
_entity.pdbx_description
1 polymer ?
#
loop_
_entity_poly.entity_id
_entity_poly.type
_entity_poly.pdbx_seq_one_letter_code
_entity_poly.pdbx_strand_id
1 'polypeptide(L)'
;MNAIVMMTSGVAWFAAAAVLALLLAFHKTLSGVIAGIGGAVGSLMTLAAGGVVLIDGQSVDTLIPLIHHAVELTPLNAIWLITFGLCGLFISLFNIDWHRHQHTKANGLLVNLLMAAAVCTVVASNLGALVVMAEIMALCGVFLTGCSASGKLWFALGRLGTLLLALACWRGWQRFGTLDFAALNGQPLGNDVWLLGVVGFGLLAGIIPLHGWVPQAHANASAPAAALFSTVVMKVGLFGILTITLTGDRPQLWWGVALLIAGMITAFVGGLYALMEHNIQRLLAYHTLENIGIILLGMGAGVTGLALNQPALITAGFIGGLYHLINHSLFKSTLFLGAGSVWFRTGHRDIEKLGGIGKKMPVISLAMLVGLMAMAALPPLNGFAGEWVIYQSFFALGQSEAFIGRLLGPLLAVGLAITGALAVMCMAKVYGVTFLGAPRTREAENACCAPVLMTTSVVALALCCIAGGVAAPWLLPQLGHAIPLPLVTAHSVVSQPMMALLLIAAPLLPFVLMLFFRRDRLASRSRGAAWACGYEHEQSMVITAHGFAMPVKENFAAVLKLRHWLNPVGWVPGWQGAAVPVLFRRLALIELAVLVVIVISRGA
;
A
#
# COMPACT_ATOMS: atom_id res chain seq x y z
N MET A 1 -25.70 -5.13 -14.90
CA MET A 1 -26.00 -4.89 -13.48
C MET A 1 -25.47 -3.48 -13.17
N ASN A 2 -26.26 -2.61 -12.54
CA ASN A 2 -25.85 -1.22 -12.26
C ASN A 2 -24.68 -1.20 -11.26
N ALA A 3 -23.75 -0.27 -11.39
CA ALA A 3 -22.58 -0.12 -10.49
C ALA A 3 -22.98 -0.06 -9.01
N ILE A 4 -24.08 0.64 -8.69
CA ILE A 4 -24.64 0.71 -7.35
C ILE A 4 -25.00 -0.68 -6.80
N VAL A 5 -25.70 -1.50 -7.60
CA VAL A 5 -26.11 -2.85 -7.18
C VAL A 5 -24.88 -3.73 -6.99
N MET A 6 -23.85 -3.58 -7.80
CA MET A 6 -22.57 -4.31 -7.61
C MET A 6 -21.89 -3.88 -6.30
N MET A 7 -21.75 -2.58 -6.05
CA MET A 7 -21.11 -2.06 -4.85
C MET A 7 -21.88 -2.47 -3.58
N THR A 8 -23.19 -2.25 -3.54
CA THR A 8 -24.02 -2.62 -2.38
C THR A 8 -24.03 -4.12 -2.14
N SER A 9 -24.08 -4.94 -3.21
CA SER A 9 -23.90 -6.39 -3.11
C SER A 9 -22.54 -6.76 -2.55
N GLY A 10 -21.46 -6.07 -2.97
CA GLY A 10 -20.11 -6.27 -2.45
C GLY A 10 -20.05 -6.06 -0.93
N VAL A 11 -20.59 -4.94 -0.45
CA VAL A 11 -20.69 -4.64 0.99
C VAL A 11 -21.52 -5.69 1.73
N ALA A 12 -22.65 -6.12 1.15
CA ALA A 12 -23.50 -7.17 1.74
C ALA A 12 -22.78 -8.51 1.83
N TRP A 13 -21.98 -8.90 0.83
CA TRP A 13 -21.16 -10.12 0.87
C TRP A 13 -20.10 -10.06 1.97
N PHE A 14 -19.39 -8.94 2.11
CA PHE A 14 -18.44 -8.75 3.20
C PHE A 14 -19.13 -8.85 4.56
N ALA A 15 -20.26 -8.18 4.75
CA ALA A 15 -21.02 -8.21 6.01
C ALA A 15 -21.52 -9.62 6.34
N ALA A 16 -22.11 -10.32 5.38
CA ALA A 16 -22.57 -11.69 5.56
C ALA A 16 -21.41 -12.64 5.88
N ALA A 17 -20.29 -12.54 5.15
CA ALA A 17 -19.10 -13.34 5.40
C ALA A 17 -18.50 -13.07 6.79
N ALA A 18 -18.49 -11.82 7.23
CA ALA A 18 -18.01 -11.43 8.54
C ALA A 18 -18.82 -12.11 9.67
N VAL A 19 -20.14 -12.00 9.59
CA VAL A 19 -21.06 -12.60 10.59
C VAL A 19 -20.99 -14.13 10.56
N LEU A 20 -21.12 -14.74 9.39
CA LEU A 20 -21.12 -16.20 9.24
C LEU A 20 -19.77 -16.81 9.67
N ALA A 21 -18.63 -16.17 9.35
CA ALA A 21 -17.32 -16.64 9.77
C ALA A 21 -17.16 -16.59 11.30
N LEU A 22 -17.75 -15.60 11.97
CA LEU A 22 -17.75 -15.52 13.43
C LEU A 22 -18.65 -16.58 14.05
N LEU A 23 -19.88 -16.77 13.55
CA LEU A 23 -20.82 -17.79 14.04
C LEU A 23 -20.25 -19.21 13.90
N LEU A 24 -19.46 -19.45 12.85
CA LEU A 24 -18.81 -20.72 12.56
C LEU A 24 -17.36 -20.81 13.05
N ALA A 25 -16.93 -19.89 13.93
CA ALA A 25 -15.56 -19.82 14.41
C ALA A 25 -15.08 -21.06 15.19
N PHE A 26 -16.00 -21.93 15.62
CA PHE A 26 -15.70 -23.23 16.22
C PHE A 26 -15.20 -24.27 15.18
N HIS A 27 -15.56 -24.12 13.89
CA HIS A 27 -15.08 -24.92 12.78
C HIS A 27 -14.02 -24.16 11.95
N LYS A 28 -12.74 -24.38 12.28
CA LYS A 28 -11.60 -23.64 11.68
C LYS A 28 -11.64 -23.57 10.15
N THR A 29 -11.81 -24.74 9.51
CA THR A 29 -11.79 -24.82 8.04
C THR A 29 -12.99 -24.11 7.42
N LEU A 30 -14.20 -24.34 7.96
CA LEU A 30 -15.43 -23.77 7.41
C LEU A 30 -15.47 -22.25 7.58
N SER A 31 -15.10 -21.74 8.76
CA SER A 31 -14.98 -20.31 9.03
C SER A 31 -14.01 -19.64 8.05
N GLY A 32 -12.82 -20.25 7.82
CA GLY A 32 -11.82 -19.72 6.88
C GLY A 32 -12.29 -19.73 5.42
N VAL A 33 -12.98 -20.79 5.00
CA VAL A 33 -13.52 -20.90 3.63
C VAL A 33 -14.61 -19.87 3.39
N ILE A 34 -15.55 -19.73 4.35
CA ILE A 34 -16.65 -18.75 4.25
C ILE A 34 -16.10 -17.32 4.23
N ALA A 35 -15.16 -17.00 5.13
CA ALA A 35 -14.54 -15.69 5.17
C ALA A 35 -13.80 -15.39 3.85
N GLY A 36 -13.07 -16.36 3.30
CA GLY A 36 -12.30 -16.19 2.08
C GLY A 36 -13.16 -16.12 0.83
N ILE A 37 -14.16 -17.00 0.67
CA ILE A 37 -15.06 -16.96 -0.49
C ILE A 37 -15.92 -15.69 -0.46
N GLY A 38 -16.53 -15.37 0.69
CA GLY A 38 -17.34 -14.16 0.80
C GLY A 38 -16.53 -12.89 0.59
N GLY A 39 -15.30 -12.85 1.14
CA GLY A 39 -14.35 -11.76 0.87
C GLY A 39 -13.95 -11.66 -0.60
N ALA A 40 -13.73 -12.79 -1.29
CA ALA A 40 -13.39 -12.82 -2.71
C ALA A 40 -14.57 -12.34 -3.59
N VAL A 41 -15.79 -12.79 -3.31
CA VAL A 41 -16.99 -12.36 -4.03
C VAL A 41 -17.28 -10.87 -3.78
N GLY A 42 -17.20 -10.41 -2.51
CA GLY A 42 -17.35 -9.00 -2.17
C GLY A 42 -16.31 -8.12 -2.89
N SER A 43 -15.07 -8.58 -2.95
CA SER A 43 -13.98 -7.89 -3.66
C SER A 43 -14.22 -7.84 -5.18
N LEU A 44 -14.70 -8.94 -5.78
CA LEU A 44 -15.01 -8.99 -7.21
C LEU A 44 -16.16 -8.04 -7.57
N MET A 45 -17.20 -7.97 -6.73
CA MET A 45 -18.31 -7.03 -6.93
C MET A 45 -17.85 -5.58 -6.80
N THR A 46 -16.98 -5.29 -5.82
CA THR A 46 -16.37 -3.97 -5.64
C THR A 46 -15.49 -3.56 -6.83
N LEU A 47 -14.68 -4.50 -7.35
CA LEU A 47 -13.87 -4.31 -8.55
C LEU A 47 -14.74 -3.99 -9.78
N ALA A 48 -15.80 -4.78 -9.97
CA ALA A 48 -16.72 -4.59 -11.09
C ALA A 48 -17.45 -3.23 -11.01
N ALA A 49 -17.91 -2.84 -9.81
CA ALA A 49 -18.53 -1.54 -9.59
C ALA A 49 -17.60 -0.38 -9.96
N GLY A 50 -16.36 -0.42 -9.46
CA GLY A 50 -15.35 0.59 -9.80
C GLY A 50 -15.01 0.62 -11.29
N GLY A 51 -14.90 -0.55 -11.93
CA GLY A 51 -14.65 -0.65 -13.37
C GLY A 51 -15.75 -0.01 -14.22
N VAL A 52 -17.01 -0.27 -13.90
CA VAL A 52 -18.17 0.32 -14.60
C VAL A 52 -18.16 1.84 -14.45
N VAL A 53 -18.03 2.35 -13.22
CA VAL A 53 -18.03 3.81 -12.97
C VAL A 53 -16.87 4.52 -13.67
N LEU A 54 -15.69 3.92 -13.68
CA LEU A 54 -14.52 4.51 -14.35
C LEU A 54 -14.70 4.57 -15.89
N ILE A 55 -15.33 3.54 -16.47
CA ILE A 55 -15.57 3.48 -17.92
C ILE A 55 -16.72 4.42 -18.33
N ASP A 56 -17.81 4.42 -17.57
CA ASP A 56 -18.99 5.25 -17.87
C ASP A 56 -18.73 6.75 -17.60
N GLY A 57 -17.77 7.08 -16.72
CA GLY A 57 -17.36 8.45 -16.40
C GLY A 57 -18.42 9.28 -15.66
N GLN A 58 -19.49 8.64 -15.15
CA GLN A 58 -20.61 9.34 -14.50
C GLN A 58 -20.67 9.01 -13.01
N SER A 59 -21.00 10.04 -12.22
CA SER A 59 -21.27 9.90 -10.79
C SER A 59 -22.69 9.42 -10.55
N VAL A 60 -22.88 8.60 -9.52
CA VAL A 60 -24.18 8.04 -9.15
C VAL A 60 -24.34 8.03 -7.63
N ASP A 61 -25.47 8.54 -7.15
CA ASP A 61 -25.80 8.65 -5.72
C ASP A 61 -26.81 7.60 -5.31
N THR A 62 -26.72 7.12 -4.07
CA THR A 62 -27.69 6.20 -3.47
C THR A 62 -27.56 6.13 -1.96
N LEU A 63 -28.45 5.34 -1.34
CA LEU A 63 -28.36 4.91 0.05
C LEU A 63 -28.07 3.42 0.13
N ILE A 64 -27.17 3.02 1.01
CA ILE A 64 -27.05 1.61 1.38
C ILE A 64 -28.18 1.29 2.37
N PRO A 65 -29.20 0.48 1.97
CA PRO A 65 -30.47 0.40 2.71
C PRO A 65 -30.34 -0.12 4.15
N LEU A 66 -29.40 -1.05 4.39
CA LEU A 66 -29.23 -1.72 5.70
C LEU A 66 -28.67 -0.77 6.76
N ILE A 67 -27.82 0.17 6.38
CA ILE A 67 -27.11 1.05 7.31
C ILE A 67 -27.45 2.53 7.06
N HIS A 68 -28.41 2.82 6.17
CA HIS A 68 -28.81 4.17 5.78
C HIS A 68 -27.64 5.10 5.44
N HIS A 69 -26.53 4.51 4.92
CA HIS A 69 -25.34 5.23 4.56
C HIS A 69 -25.51 5.88 3.18
N ALA A 70 -25.46 7.20 3.15
CA ALA A 70 -25.49 7.94 1.90
C ALA A 70 -24.15 7.83 1.18
N VAL A 71 -24.16 7.39 -0.07
CA VAL A 71 -22.97 7.12 -0.85
C VAL A 71 -23.04 7.78 -2.22
N GLU A 72 -21.87 8.20 -2.67
CA GLU A 72 -21.66 8.75 -4.00
C GLU A 72 -20.54 7.98 -4.70
N LEU A 73 -20.86 7.34 -5.83
CA LEU A 73 -19.89 6.67 -6.68
C LEU A 73 -19.43 7.64 -7.76
N THR A 74 -18.21 8.12 -7.64
CA THR A 74 -17.57 9.00 -8.63
C THR A 74 -16.44 8.27 -9.37
N PRO A 75 -16.07 8.72 -10.57
CA PRO A 75 -14.90 8.17 -11.27
C PRO A 75 -13.61 8.27 -10.44
N LEU A 76 -13.49 9.27 -9.57
CA LEU A 76 -12.34 9.41 -8.68
C LEU A 76 -12.28 8.30 -7.64
N ASN A 77 -13.37 8.06 -6.89
CA ASN A 77 -13.38 7.00 -5.88
C ASN A 77 -13.39 5.59 -6.47
N ALA A 78 -13.81 5.44 -7.75
CA ALA A 78 -13.71 4.18 -8.48
C ALA A 78 -12.27 3.61 -8.53
N ILE A 79 -11.25 4.47 -8.52
CA ILE A 79 -9.83 4.05 -8.46
C ILE A 79 -9.55 3.26 -7.18
N TRP A 80 -10.06 3.69 -6.04
CA TRP A 80 -9.95 2.96 -4.77
C TRP A 80 -10.76 1.67 -4.77
N LEU A 81 -11.97 1.69 -5.35
CA LEU A 81 -12.79 0.48 -5.48
C LEU A 81 -12.10 -0.59 -6.33
N ILE A 82 -11.51 -0.19 -7.46
CA ILE A 82 -10.71 -1.09 -8.32
C ILE A 82 -9.52 -1.64 -7.53
N THR A 83 -8.80 -0.78 -6.83
CA THR A 83 -7.62 -1.17 -6.04
C THR A 83 -7.99 -2.14 -4.93
N PHE A 84 -9.02 -1.82 -4.13
CA PHE A 84 -9.49 -2.66 -3.03
C PHE A 84 -10.06 -3.98 -3.51
N GLY A 85 -10.85 -3.95 -4.60
CA GLY A 85 -11.43 -5.13 -5.19
C GLY A 85 -10.39 -6.09 -5.76
N LEU A 86 -9.43 -5.56 -6.53
CA LEU A 86 -8.39 -6.39 -7.16
C LEU A 86 -7.45 -7.01 -6.13
N CYS A 87 -6.93 -6.23 -5.19
CA CYS A 87 -6.06 -6.74 -4.13
C CYS A 87 -6.84 -7.63 -3.15
N GLY A 88 -8.02 -7.19 -2.73
CA GLY A 88 -8.87 -7.91 -1.77
C GLY A 88 -9.27 -9.30 -2.26
N LEU A 89 -9.52 -9.46 -3.57
CA LEU A 89 -9.81 -10.75 -4.18
C LEU A 89 -8.72 -11.79 -3.89
N PHE A 90 -7.48 -11.46 -4.24
CA PHE A 90 -6.36 -12.40 -4.07
C PHE A 90 -5.92 -12.55 -2.62
N ILE A 91 -6.03 -11.49 -1.80
CA ILE A 91 -5.77 -11.58 -0.35
C ILE A 91 -6.80 -12.50 0.32
N SER A 92 -8.08 -12.42 -0.08
CA SER A 92 -9.14 -13.29 0.46
C SER A 92 -8.94 -14.76 0.08
N LEU A 93 -8.58 -15.04 -1.17
CA LEU A 93 -8.25 -16.40 -1.62
C LEU A 93 -7.03 -16.96 -0.89
N PHE A 94 -5.96 -16.18 -0.73
CA PHE A 94 -4.78 -16.53 0.05
C PHE A 94 -5.14 -16.86 1.51
N ASN A 95 -6.03 -16.07 2.10
CA ASN A 95 -6.44 -16.22 3.50
C ASN A 95 -7.15 -17.55 3.79
N ILE A 96 -7.75 -18.22 2.80
CA ILE A 96 -8.38 -19.55 2.97
C ILE A 96 -7.34 -20.58 3.46
N ASP A 97 -6.23 -20.71 2.75
CA ASP A 97 -5.18 -21.66 3.14
C ASP A 97 -4.40 -21.19 4.38
N TRP A 98 -4.19 -19.87 4.52
CA TRP A 98 -3.56 -19.29 5.69
C TRP A 98 -4.34 -19.61 6.98
N HIS A 99 -5.66 -19.43 6.95
CA HIS A 99 -6.54 -19.61 8.11
C HIS A 99 -6.59 -21.06 8.61
N ARG A 100 -6.41 -22.04 7.73
CA ARG A 100 -6.35 -23.46 8.10
C ARG A 100 -5.22 -23.77 9.07
N HIS A 101 -4.12 -23.00 9.03
CA HIS A 101 -2.92 -23.22 9.82
C HIS A 101 -2.75 -22.24 10.98
N GLN A 102 -3.19 -20.99 10.81
CA GLN A 102 -3.08 -19.94 11.82
C GLN A 102 -4.48 -19.38 12.16
N HIS A 103 -5.28 -20.19 12.79
CA HIS A 103 -6.65 -19.83 13.13
C HIS A 103 -6.73 -18.91 14.35
N THR A 104 -7.34 -17.73 14.17
CA THR A 104 -7.89 -16.89 15.23
C THR A 104 -9.38 -16.72 15.01
N LYS A 105 -10.19 -16.93 16.07
CA LYS A 105 -11.66 -16.98 15.97
C LYS A 105 -12.30 -15.76 15.31
N ALA A 106 -11.74 -14.58 15.52
CA ALA A 106 -12.27 -13.31 15.00
C ALA A 106 -11.69 -12.89 13.64
N ASN A 107 -10.70 -13.60 13.08
CA ASN A 107 -10.00 -13.16 11.88
C ASN A 107 -10.96 -12.96 10.68
N GLY A 108 -11.87 -13.90 10.45
CA GLY A 108 -12.83 -13.82 9.35
C GLY A 108 -13.79 -12.64 9.47
N LEU A 109 -14.27 -12.37 10.71
CA LEU A 109 -15.07 -11.18 11.02
C LEU A 109 -14.28 -9.90 10.71
N LEU A 110 -13.09 -9.76 11.29
CA LEU A 110 -12.32 -8.52 11.25
C LEU A 110 -11.84 -8.18 9.85
N VAL A 111 -11.40 -9.17 9.06
CA VAL A 111 -10.95 -8.96 7.68
C VAL A 111 -12.10 -8.48 6.80
N ASN A 112 -13.26 -9.13 6.86
CA ASN A 112 -14.39 -8.77 6.03
C ASN A 112 -15.06 -7.45 6.48
N LEU A 113 -15.14 -7.19 7.78
CA LEU A 113 -15.64 -5.92 8.31
C LEU A 113 -14.70 -4.76 7.93
N LEU A 114 -13.38 -4.97 7.98
CA LEU A 114 -12.40 -4.00 7.50
C LEU A 114 -12.63 -3.64 6.03
N MET A 115 -12.84 -4.65 5.17
CA MET A 115 -13.10 -4.43 3.75
C MET A 115 -14.41 -3.71 3.51
N ALA A 116 -15.50 -4.10 4.19
CA ALA A 116 -16.80 -3.42 4.11
C ALA A 116 -16.69 -1.94 4.51
N ALA A 117 -16.05 -1.67 5.65
CA ALA A 117 -15.86 -0.31 6.15
C ALA A 117 -14.97 0.52 5.22
N ALA A 118 -13.91 -0.06 4.64
CA ALA A 118 -13.06 0.62 3.67
C ALA A 118 -13.81 1.02 2.41
N VAL A 119 -14.65 0.13 1.86
CA VAL A 119 -15.50 0.45 0.71
C VAL A 119 -16.48 1.56 1.08
N CYS A 120 -17.19 1.46 2.20
CA CYS A 120 -18.11 2.50 2.66
C CYS A 120 -17.41 3.85 2.90
N THR A 121 -16.16 3.85 3.36
CA THR A 121 -15.38 5.07 3.55
C THR A 121 -15.15 5.82 2.25
N VAL A 122 -14.69 5.12 1.20
CA VAL A 122 -14.32 5.80 -0.07
C VAL A 122 -15.51 6.21 -0.91
N VAL A 123 -16.70 5.67 -0.62
CA VAL A 123 -17.95 6.08 -1.30
C VAL A 123 -18.83 6.99 -0.44
N ALA A 124 -18.40 7.39 0.74
CA ALA A 124 -19.17 8.26 1.62
C ALA A 124 -19.44 9.62 0.94
N SER A 125 -20.68 10.12 1.04
CA SER A 125 -21.10 11.40 0.47
C SER A 125 -20.83 12.60 1.39
N ASN A 126 -20.41 12.37 2.64
CA ASN A 126 -20.09 13.42 3.60
C ASN A 126 -18.86 13.08 4.46
N LEU A 127 -18.23 14.13 4.98
CA LEU A 127 -17.00 14.03 5.77
C LEU A 127 -17.20 13.26 7.09
N GLY A 128 -18.35 13.40 7.74
CA GLY A 128 -18.65 12.71 9.01
C GLY A 128 -18.75 11.19 8.81
N ALA A 129 -19.50 10.77 7.80
CA ALA A 129 -19.64 9.35 7.43
C ALA A 129 -18.28 8.74 7.02
N LEU A 130 -17.48 9.48 6.25
CA LEU A 130 -16.12 9.07 5.87
C LEU A 130 -15.26 8.80 7.11
N VAL A 131 -15.26 9.70 8.10
CA VAL A 131 -14.48 9.54 9.34
C VAL A 131 -14.97 8.35 10.17
N VAL A 132 -16.29 8.17 10.33
CA VAL A 132 -16.87 7.06 11.10
C VAL A 132 -16.51 5.71 10.47
N MET A 133 -16.64 5.58 9.15
CA MET A 133 -16.32 4.33 8.45
C MET A 133 -14.82 4.03 8.45
N ALA A 134 -13.98 5.05 8.27
CA ALA A 134 -12.53 4.93 8.39
C ALA A 134 -12.10 4.47 9.80
N GLU A 135 -12.83 4.92 10.84
CA GLU A 135 -12.58 4.53 12.21
C GLU A 135 -12.92 3.06 12.47
N ILE A 136 -14.08 2.58 11.99
CA ILE A 136 -14.44 1.16 12.07
C ILE A 136 -13.38 0.30 11.38
N MET A 137 -12.92 0.71 10.20
CA MET A 137 -11.84 0.04 9.47
C MET A 137 -10.54 0.00 10.29
N ALA A 138 -10.13 1.14 10.87
CA ALA A 138 -8.89 1.25 11.65
C ALA A 138 -8.95 0.39 12.92
N LEU A 139 -10.08 0.36 13.62
CA LEU A 139 -10.28 -0.48 14.80
C LEU A 139 -10.21 -1.98 14.47
N CYS A 140 -10.78 -2.42 13.34
CA CYS A 140 -10.58 -3.78 12.86
C CYS A 140 -9.09 -4.10 12.65
N GLY A 141 -8.34 -3.15 12.07
CA GLY A 141 -6.89 -3.25 11.89
C GLY A 141 -6.14 -3.38 13.23
N VAL A 142 -6.51 -2.61 14.24
CA VAL A 142 -5.91 -2.71 15.60
C VAL A 142 -5.99 -4.14 16.15
N PHE A 143 -7.14 -4.82 15.99
CA PHE A 143 -7.30 -6.20 16.42
C PHE A 143 -6.57 -7.22 15.55
N LEU A 144 -6.34 -6.91 14.29
CA LEU A 144 -5.60 -7.77 13.34
C LEU A 144 -4.08 -7.71 13.50
N THR A 145 -3.53 -6.80 14.34
CA THR A 145 -2.07 -6.69 14.54
C THR A 145 -1.43 -7.92 15.19
N GLY A 146 -2.21 -8.81 15.79
CA GLY A 146 -1.74 -10.05 16.41
C GLY A 146 -0.90 -9.87 17.68
N CYS A 147 -0.49 -8.65 18.03
CA CYS A 147 0.31 -8.32 19.21
C CYS A 147 -0.33 -7.16 19.97
N SER A 148 -0.56 -7.36 21.28
CA SER A 148 -1.20 -6.35 22.13
C SER A 148 -0.40 -5.04 22.23
N ALA A 149 0.94 -5.11 22.19
CA ALA A 149 1.80 -3.91 22.22
C ALA A 149 1.67 -3.07 20.95
N SER A 150 1.63 -3.72 19.77
CA SER A 150 1.46 -3.04 18.48
C SER A 150 0.04 -2.49 18.32
N GLY A 151 -0.97 -3.25 18.74
CA GLY A 151 -2.35 -2.80 18.76
C GLY A 151 -2.56 -1.58 19.67
N LYS A 152 -1.94 -1.57 20.84
CA LYS A 152 -1.92 -0.43 21.76
C LYS A 152 -1.38 0.84 21.12
N LEU A 153 -0.25 0.74 20.42
CA LEU A 153 0.38 1.89 19.75
C LEU A 153 -0.51 2.41 18.61
N TRP A 154 -1.02 1.51 17.78
CA TRP A 154 -1.93 1.90 16.71
C TRP A 154 -3.21 2.55 17.25
N PHE A 155 -3.82 1.94 18.28
CA PHE A 155 -5.01 2.52 18.92
C PHE A 155 -4.75 3.93 19.45
N ALA A 156 -3.65 4.15 20.18
CA ALA A 156 -3.34 5.47 20.75
C ALA A 156 -3.11 6.53 19.68
N LEU A 157 -2.31 6.24 18.64
CA LEU A 157 -2.08 7.17 17.53
C LEU A 157 -3.35 7.37 16.69
N GLY A 158 -4.14 6.30 16.48
CA GLY A 158 -5.43 6.38 15.81
C GLY A 158 -6.40 7.31 16.54
N ARG A 159 -6.47 7.25 17.89
CA ARG A 159 -7.32 8.19 18.67
C ARG A 159 -6.93 9.64 18.47
N LEU A 160 -5.63 9.93 18.42
CA LEU A 160 -5.18 11.28 18.10
C LEU A 160 -5.67 11.70 16.70
N GLY A 161 -5.54 10.81 15.71
CA GLY A 161 -6.05 11.06 14.36
C GLY A 161 -7.55 11.32 14.33
N THR A 162 -8.33 10.46 14.98
CA THR A 162 -9.80 10.60 15.05
C THR A 162 -10.23 11.89 15.75
N LEU A 163 -9.54 12.29 16.82
CA LEU A 163 -9.81 13.57 17.50
C LEU A 163 -9.56 14.76 16.59
N LEU A 164 -8.48 14.75 15.81
CA LEU A 164 -8.18 15.81 14.84
C LEU A 164 -9.24 15.86 13.72
N LEU A 165 -9.67 14.70 13.22
CA LEU A 165 -10.72 14.61 12.21
C LEU A 165 -12.10 15.05 12.76
N ALA A 166 -12.43 14.66 13.99
CA ALA A 166 -13.65 15.13 14.65
C ALA A 166 -13.63 16.64 14.84
N LEU A 167 -12.48 17.23 15.18
CA LEU A 167 -12.31 18.68 15.26
C LEU A 167 -12.43 19.34 13.88
N ALA A 168 -11.89 18.73 12.82
CA ALA A 168 -12.08 19.21 11.45
C ALA A 168 -13.57 19.21 11.05
N CYS A 169 -14.30 18.12 11.34
CA CYS A 169 -15.74 18.03 11.11
C CYS A 169 -16.50 19.11 11.90
N TRP A 170 -16.18 19.28 13.18
CA TRP A 170 -16.83 20.30 14.02
C TRP A 170 -16.60 21.72 13.49
N ARG A 171 -15.36 22.07 13.09
CA ARG A 171 -15.04 23.37 12.49
C ARG A 171 -15.73 23.56 11.15
N GLY A 172 -15.79 22.53 10.30
CA GLY A 172 -16.55 22.55 9.05
C GLY A 172 -18.03 22.77 9.29
N TRP A 173 -18.62 22.02 10.21
CA TRP A 173 -20.03 22.17 10.60
C TRP A 173 -20.35 23.59 11.13
N GLN A 174 -19.51 24.14 12.01
CA GLN A 174 -19.70 25.50 12.52
C GLN A 174 -19.67 26.56 11.42
N ARG A 175 -18.89 26.35 10.36
CA ARG A 175 -18.70 27.31 9.28
C ARG A 175 -19.78 27.21 8.20
N PHE A 176 -20.22 26.01 7.88
CA PHE A 176 -21.08 25.75 6.71
C PHE A 176 -22.46 25.18 7.08
N GLY A 177 -22.67 24.70 8.31
CA GLY A 177 -23.91 24.06 8.73
C GLY A 177 -24.14 22.67 8.13
N THR A 178 -23.20 22.17 7.34
CA THR A 178 -23.24 20.85 6.70
C THR A 178 -21.84 20.24 6.59
N LEU A 179 -21.78 18.93 6.38
CA LEU A 179 -20.54 18.18 6.06
C LEU A 179 -20.65 17.47 4.71
N ASP A 180 -21.73 17.66 3.95
CA ASP A 180 -21.96 17.03 2.65
C ASP A 180 -21.01 17.61 1.60
N PHE A 181 -20.30 16.73 0.89
CA PHE A 181 -19.30 17.15 -0.09
C PHE A 181 -19.90 17.98 -1.22
N ALA A 182 -21.12 17.65 -1.68
CA ALA A 182 -21.81 18.42 -2.71
C ALA A 182 -22.08 19.88 -2.27
N ALA A 183 -22.43 20.10 -1.00
CA ALA A 183 -22.68 21.42 -0.45
C ALA A 183 -21.39 22.18 -0.12
N LEU A 184 -20.31 21.48 0.20
CA LEU A 184 -19.00 22.08 0.49
C LEU A 184 -18.22 22.43 -0.79
N ASN A 185 -18.57 21.84 -1.92
CA ASN A 185 -17.88 22.09 -3.19
C ASN A 185 -17.95 23.57 -3.58
N GLY A 186 -16.78 24.15 -3.89
CA GLY A 186 -16.64 25.57 -4.22
C GLY A 186 -16.67 26.53 -3.02
N GLN A 187 -16.81 26.05 -1.78
CA GLN A 187 -16.76 26.86 -0.57
C GLN A 187 -15.34 26.99 -0.03
N PRO A 188 -14.94 28.12 0.58
CA PRO A 188 -13.60 28.29 1.16
C PRO A 188 -13.44 27.45 2.44
N LEU A 189 -12.93 26.24 2.30
CA LEU A 189 -12.81 25.28 3.40
C LEU A 189 -11.99 25.80 4.60
N GLY A 190 -10.96 26.60 4.32
CA GLY A 190 -10.09 27.21 5.32
C GLY A 190 -8.90 26.33 5.72
N ASN A 191 -7.81 27.00 6.07
CA ASN A 191 -6.53 26.37 6.39
C ASN A 191 -6.58 25.48 7.65
N ASP A 192 -7.42 25.84 8.62
CA ASP A 192 -7.61 25.11 9.86
C ASP A 192 -8.25 23.73 9.62
N VAL A 193 -9.34 23.68 8.84
CA VAL A 193 -10.02 22.43 8.50
C VAL A 193 -9.11 21.54 7.65
N TRP A 194 -8.45 22.12 6.64
CA TRP A 194 -7.50 21.41 5.81
C TRP A 194 -6.36 20.80 6.62
N LEU A 195 -5.70 21.59 7.48
CA LEU A 195 -4.56 21.12 8.28
C LEU A 195 -4.96 20.00 9.25
N LEU A 196 -6.09 20.18 9.97
CA LEU A 196 -6.62 19.15 10.88
C LEU A 196 -6.93 17.85 10.13
N GLY A 197 -7.55 17.96 8.94
CA GLY A 197 -7.86 16.81 8.10
C GLY A 197 -6.61 16.11 7.56
N VAL A 198 -5.66 16.87 7.01
CA VAL A 198 -4.41 16.30 6.47
C VAL A 198 -3.56 15.63 7.55
N VAL A 199 -3.48 16.20 8.75
CA VAL A 199 -2.75 15.57 9.88
C VAL A 199 -3.50 14.34 10.37
N GLY A 200 -4.83 14.40 10.50
CA GLY A 200 -5.65 13.26 10.94
C GLY A 200 -5.59 12.07 9.97
N PHE A 201 -5.82 12.30 8.69
CA PHE A 201 -5.68 11.27 7.65
C PHE A 201 -4.22 10.87 7.41
N GLY A 202 -3.27 11.78 7.64
CA GLY A 202 -1.83 11.52 7.60
C GLY A 202 -1.37 10.52 8.65
N LEU A 203 -1.97 10.53 9.84
CA LEU A 203 -1.79 9.49 10.85
C LEU A 203 -2.25 8.12 10.34
N LEU A 204 -3.39 8.05 9.66
CA LEU A 204 -3.91 6.82 9.07
C LEU A 204 -3.06 6.36 7.87
N ALA A 205 -2.61 7.28 7.02
CA ALA A 205 -1.71 6.99 5.90
C ALA A 205 -0.28 6.65 6.33
N GLY A 206 0.10 6.99 7.56
CA GLY A 206 1.46 6.75 8.08
C GLY A 206 2.50 7.73 7.54
N ILE A 207 2.14 8.99 7.26
CA ILE A 207 3.08 10.02 6.81
C ILE A 207 4.07 10.33 7.93
N ILE A 208 5.36 10.44 7.63
CA ILE A 208 6.39 10.78 8.61
C ILE A 208 6.24 12.26 9.03
N PRO A 209 6.21 12.55 10.35
CA PRO A 209 6.61 11.72 11.50
C PRO A 209 5.50 10.87 12.14
N LEU A 210 4.31 10.84 11.60
CA LEU A 210 3.12 10.23 12.20
C LEU A 210 3.03 8.69 12.01
N HIS A 211 4.06 8.07 11.47
CA HIS A 211 4.13 6.69 10.96
C HIS A 211 4.36 5.60 12.03
N GLY A 212 4.57 5.95 13.29
CA GLY A 212 5.11 5.04 14.32
C GLY A 212 4.38 3.70 14.49
N TRP A 213 3.10 3.63 14.18
CA TRP A 213 2.31 2.41 14.26
C TRP A 213 2.56 1.43 13.08
N VAL A 214 2.91 1.93 11.89
CA VAL A 214 2.96 1.16 10.64
C VAL A 214 3.97 0.00 10.69
N PRO A 215 5.26 0.22 11.01
CA PRO A 215 6.22 -0.88 11.05
C PRO A 215 5.90 -1.93 12.12
N GLN A 216 5.33 -1.50 13.25
CA GLN A 216 4.97 -2.37 14.35
C GLN A 216 3.73 -3.23 14.01
N ALA A 217 2.70 -2.63 13.43
CA ALA A 217 1.48 -3.31 13.05
C ALA A 217 1.75 -4.38 11.98
N HIS A 218 2.44 -4.01 10.90
CA HIS A 218 2.74 -4.94 9.81
C HIS A 218 3.66 -6.10 10.25
N ALA A 219 4.69 -5.81 11.06
CA ALA A 219 5.62 -6.84 11.51
C ALA A 219 4.97 -7.92 12.40
N ASN A 220 3.88 -7.57 13.09
CA ASN A 220 3.22 -8.47 14.04
C ASN A 220 1.89 -9.05 13.53
N ALA A 221 1.36 -8.53 12.44
CA ALA A 221 0.16 -9.05 11.80
C ALA A 221 0.41 -10.36 11.02
N SER A 222 -0.67 -11.06 10.70
CA SER A 222 -0.63 -12.13 9.69
C SER A 222 -0.30 -11.55 8.31
N ALA A 223 0.21 -12.36 7.38
CA ALA A 223 0.56 -11.88 6.05
C ALA A 223 -0.65 -11.29 5.29
N PRO A 224 -1.85 -11.91 5.29
CA PRO A 224 -3.03 -11.30 4.69
C PRO A 224 -3.42 -9.96 5.33
N ALA A 225 -3.35 -9.86 6.66
CA ALA A 225 -3.66 -8.61 7.36
C ALA A 225 -2.64 -7.52 7.05
N ALA A 226 -1.34 -7.83 7.03
CA ALA A 226 -0.28 -6.88 6.66
C ALA A 226 -0.45 -6.38 5.21
N ALA A 227 -0.85 -7.27 4.28
CA ALA A 227 -1.19 -6.88 2.92
C ALA A 227 -2.36 -5.88 2.90
N LEU A 228 -3.45 -6.14 3.64
CA LEU A 228 -4.59 -5.21 3.74
C LEU A 228 -4.22 -3.87 4.36
N PHE A 229 -3.36 -3.84 5.38
CA PHE A 229 -2.91 -2.58 5.98
C PHE A 229 -2.20 -1.70 4.95
N SER A 230 -1.30 -2.31 4.18
CA SER A 230 -0.56 -1.60 3.13
C SER A 230 -1.44 -1.17 1.95
N THR A 231 -2.38 -2.01 1.52
CA THR A 231 -3.11 -1.83 0.24
C THR A 231 -4.50 -1.22 0.41
N VAL A 232 -5.09 -1.28 1.59
CA VAL A 232 -6.43 -0.75 1.87
C VAL A 232 -6.35 0.36 2.92
N VAL A 233 -5.93 0.06 4.15
CA VAL A 233 -6.01 0.99 5.28
C VAL A 233 -5.27 2.29 5.01
N MET A 234 -3.99 2.21 4.62
CA MET A 234 -3.19 3.40 4.35
C MET A 234 -3.68 4.17 3.12
N LYS A 235 -4.35 3.49 2.15
CA LYS A 235 -4.95 4.14 0.99
C LYS A 235 -6.21 4.93 1.34
N VAL A 236 -6.96 4.50 2.34
CA VAL A 236 -8.06 5.31 2.91
C VAL A 236 -7.52 6.61 3.50
N GLY A 237 -6.37 6.58 4.17
CA GLY A 237 -5.70 7.80 4.62
C GLY A 237 -5.36 8.77 3.47
N LEU A 238 -4.81 8.26 2.36
CA LEU A 238 -4.55 9.06 1.16
C LEU A 238 -5.84 9.57 0.50
N PHE A 239 -6.89 8.74 0.48
CA PHE A 239 -8.21 9.16 0.02
C PHE A 239 -8.74 10.36 0.80
N GLY A 240 -8.68 10.28 2.14
CA GLY A 240 -9.12 11.38 3.00
C GLY A 240 -8.33 12.67 2.79
N ILE A 241 -7.00 12.58 2.62
CA ILE A 241 -6.15 13.74 2.29
C ILE A 241 -6.57 14.36 0.96
N LEU A 242 -6.78 13.55 -0.07
CA LEU A 242 -7.17 14.03 -1.39
C LEU A 242 -8.56 14.64 -1.35
N THR A 243 -9.51 13.95 -0.72
CA THR A 243 -10.90 14.43 -0.59
C THR A 243 -10.95 15.78 0.10
N ILE A 244 -10.33 15.94 1.28
CA ILE A 244 -10.37 17.22 2.01
C ILE A 244 -9.61 18.34 1.27
N THR A 245 -8.67 17.98 0.41
CA THR A 245 -7.91 18.96 -0.39
C THR A 245 -8.70 19.43 -1.62
N LEU A 246 -9.51 18.55 -2.22
CA LEU A 246 -10.29 18.83 -3.41
C LEU A 246 -11.74 19.27 -3.12
N THR A 247 -12.23 19.06 -1.88
CA THR A 247 -13.55 19.51 -1.43
C THR A 247 -13.46 20.99 -1.08
N GLY A 248 -14.02 21.85 -1.80
CA GLY A 248 -13.97 23.28 -1.52
C GLY A 248 -13.62 24.08 -2.77
N ASP A 249 -13.11 25.28 -2.56
CA ASP A 249 -12.60 26.12 -3.61
C ASP A 249 -11.17 25.75 -4.02
N ARG A 250 -10.53 26.61 -4.78
CA ARG A 250 -9.17 26.36 -5.30
C ARG A 250 -8.15 26.17 -4.15
N PRO A 251 -7.34 25.08 -4.16
CA PRO A 251 -6.30 24.85 -3.16
C PRO A 251 -5.26 25.98 -3.14
N GLN A 252 -4.76 26.27 -1.94
CA GLN A 252 -3.68 27.24 -1.79
C GLN A 252 -2.33 26.63 -2.18
N LEU A 253 -1.40 27.43 -2.71
CA LEU A 253 -0.09 26.97 -3.15
C LEU A 253 0.68 26.22 -2.04
N TRP A 254 0.66 26.74 -0.82
CA TRP A 254 1.39 26.12 0.28
C TRP A 254 0.84 24.73 0.68
N TRP A 255 -0.44 24.41 0.39
CA TRP A 255 -1.00 23.08 0.59
C TRP A 255 -0.27 22.05 -0.29
N GLY A 256 -0.13 22.35 -1.57
CA GLY A 256 0.61 21.49 -2.50
C GLY A 256 2.09 21.35 -2.11
N VAL A 257 2.73 22.46 -1.76
CA VAL A 257 4.14 22.47 -1.32
C VAL A 257 4.32 21.65 -0.03
N ALA A 258 3.41 21.78 0.94
CA ALA A 258 3.46 20.99 2.18
C ALA A 258 3.32 19.48 1.90
N LEU A 259 2.42 19.08 0.99
CA LEU A 259 2.27 17.68 0.57
C LEU A 259 3.52 17.16 -0.15
N LEU A 260 4.15 17.97 -1.01
CA LEU A 260 5.40 17.62 -1.68
C LEU A 260 6.54 17.40 -0.69
N ILE A 261 6.73 18.30 0.27
CA ILE A 261 7.78 18.18 1.30
C ILE A 261 7.51 16.96 2.19
N ALA A 262 6.28 16.79 2.69
CA ALA A 262 5.90 15.65 3.50
C ALA A 262 6.08 14.32 2.74
N GLY A 263 5.71 14.30 1.45
CA GLY A 263 5.89 13.16 0.55
C GLY A 263 7.36 12.79 0.39
N MET A 264 8.24 13.78 0.12
CA MET A 264 9.68 13.53 -0.05
C MET A 264 10.33 13.02 1.23
N ILE A 265 10.04 13.62 2.37
CA ILE A 265 10.57 13.16 3.68
C ILE A 265 10.10 11.72 3.94
N THR A 266 8.82 11.43 3.68
CA THR A 266 8.24 10.10 3.91
C THR A 266 8.88 9.07 2.99
N ALA A 267 9.06 9.39 1.71
CA ALA A 267 9.69 8.50 0.73
C ALA A 267 11.15 8.19 1.09
N PHE A 268 11.95 9.20 1.31
CA PHE A 268 13.38 9.05 1.60
C PHE A 268 13.63 8.30 2.93
N VAL A 269 12.97 8.72 4.00
CA VAL A 269 13.17 8.11 5.33
C VAL A 269 12.61 6.68 5.35
N GLY A 270 11.49 6.41 4.65
CA GLY A 270 10.94 5.06 4.48
C GLY A 270 11.94 4.12 3.82
N GLY A 271 12.52 4.51 2.67
CA GLY A 271 13.55 3.73 1.97
C GLY A 271 14.81 3.51 2.79
N LEU A 272 15.27 4.55 3.48
CA LEU A 272 16.44 4.46 4.35
C LEU A 272 16.25 3.44 5.49
N TYR A 273 15.12 3.48 6.18
CA TYR A 273 14.84 2.53 7.26
C TYR A 273 14.57 1.11 6.76
N ALA A 274 13.95 0.94 5.60
CA ALA A 274 13.76 -0.37 4.99
C ALA A 274 15.08 -1.10 4.76
N LEU A 275 16.11 -0.38 4.30
CA LEU A 275 17.42 -0.97 4.04
C LEU A 275 18.10 -1.51 5.31
N MET A 276 17.76 -0.99 6.48
CA MET A 276 18.35 -1.40 7.76
C MET A 276 17.61 -2.54 8.46
N GLU A 277 16.39 -2.86 8.03
CA GLU A 277 15.58 -3.90 8.67
C GLU A 277 15.94 -5.32 8.19
N HIS A 278 15.84 -6.30 9.10
CA HIS A 278 16.08 -7.71 8.84
C HIS A 278 14.80 -8.54 8.87
N ASN A 279 13.76 -8.07 9.59
CA ASN A 279 12.44 -8.68 9.54
C ASN A 279 11.75 -8.28 8.23
N ILE A 280 11.49 -9.25 7.35
CA ILE A 280 10.96 -9.00 5.99
C ILE A 280 9.63 -8.23 5.99
N GLN A 281 8.71 -8.51 6.93
CA GLN A 281 7.44 -7.79 7.00
C GLN A 281 7.62 -6.34 7.47
N ARG A 282 8.53 -6.09 8.42
CA ARG A 282 8.85 -4.73 8.86
C ARG A 282 9.58 -3.94 7.78
N LEU A 283 10.48 -4.60 7.06
CA LEU A 283 11.15 -4.05 5.90
C LEU A 283 10.14 -3.62 4.82
N LEU A 284 9.19 -4.49 4.48
CA LEU A 284 8.12 -4.18 3.54
C LEU A 284 7.19 -3.06 4.04
N ALA A 285 7.00 -2.94 5.35
CA ALA A 285 6.23 -1.84 5.93
C ALA A 285 6.93 -0.48 5.74
N TYR A 286 8.25 -0.41 5.92
CA TYR A 286 9.01 0.82 5.63
C TYR A 286 9.01 1.18 4.14
N HIS A 287 9.08 0.19 3.25
CA HIS A 287 8.86 0.41 1.82
C HIS A 287 7.41 0.80 1.49
N THR A 288 6.45 0.45 2.35
CA THR A 288 5.09 0.98 2.20
C THR A 288 5.06 2.48 2.50
N LEU A 289 5.74 2.93 3.57
CA LEU A 289 5.89 4.36 3.87
C LEU A 289 6.58 5.10 2.73
N GLU A 290 7.67 4.58 2.21
CA GLU A 290 8.37 5.11 1.04
C GLU A 290 7.40 5.37 -0.11
N ASN A 291 6.63 4.37 -0.48
CA ASN A 291 5.71 4.47 -1.61
C ASN A 291 4.47 5.34 -1.31
N ILE A 292 4.00 5.41 -0.06
CA ILE A 292 3.00 6.40 0.37
C ILE A 292 3.54 7.82 0.13
N GLY A 293 4.81 8.04 0.45
CA GLY A 293 5.49 9.31 0.15
C GLY A 293 5.51 9.60 -1.36
N ILE A 294 5.82 8.61 -2.20
CA ILE A 294 5.84 8.76 -3.67
C ILE A 294 4.45 9.09 -4.22
N ILE A 295 3.40 8.42 -3.74
CA ILE A 295 2.01 8.75 -4.11
C ILE A 295 1.67 10.19 -3.71
N LEU A 296 2.06 10.58 -2.49
CA LEU A 296 1.82 11.93 -1.98
C LEU A 296 2.58 12.99 -2.78
N LEU A 297 3.77 12.67 -3.30
CA LEU A 297 4.51 13.54 -4.23
C LEU A 297 3.72 13.80 -5.53
N GLY A 298 3.13 12.75 -6.13
CA GLY A 298 2.25 12.91 -7.28
C GLY A 298 1.03 13.75 -6.97
N MET A 299 0.32 13.44 -5.88
CA MET A 299 -0.86 14.21 -5.43
C MET A 299 -0.48 15.66 -5.13
N GLY A 300 0.61 15.91 -4.39
CA GLY A 300 1.10 17.24 -4.06
C GLY A 300 1.48 18.06 -5.30
N ALA A 301 2.08 17.41 -6.33
CA ALA A 301 2.35 18.04 -7.61
C ALA A 301 1.04 18.46 -8.33
N GLY A 302 0.03 17.59 -8.34
CA GLY A 302 -1.29 17.90 -8.87
C GLY A 302 -1.96 19.08 -8.16
N VAL A 303 -1.93 19.10 -6.83
CA VAL A 303 -2.46 20.21 -5.98
C VAL A 303 -1.69 21.51 -6.24
N THR A 304 -0.35 21.44 -6.35
CA THR A 304 0.47 22.61 -6.71
C THR A 304 0.11 23.12 -8.11
N GLY A 305 -0.14 22.21 -9.06
CA GLY A 305 -0.60 22.55 -10.40
C GLY A 305 -1.95 23.27 -10.41
N LEU A 306 -2.91 22.84 -9.56
CA LEU A 306 -4.19 23.54 -9.36
C LEU A 306 -3.95 24.96 -8.84
N ALA A 307 -3.11 25.11 -7.82
CA ALA A 307 -2.80 26.42 -7.25
C ALA A 307 -2.11 27.36 -8.24
N LEU A 308 -1.25 26.85 -9.11
CA LEU A 308 -0.53 27.62 -10.13
C LEU A 308 -1.28 27.74 -11.47
N ASN A 309 -2.41 27.04 -11.61
CA ASN A 309 -3.18 26.96 -12.86
C ASN A 309 -2.36 26.42 -14.04
N GLN A 310 -1.60 25.34 -13.80
CA GLN A 310 -0.74 24.68 -14.79
C GLN A 310 -1.29 23.31 -15.20
N PRO A 311 -2.03 23.18 -16.33
CA PRO A 311 -2.71 21.93 -16.72
C PRO A 311 -1.78 20.73 -16.85
N ALA A 312 -0.58 20.91 -17.40
CA ALA A 312 0.39 19.82 -17.53
C ALA A 312 0.85 19.25 -16.17
N LEU A 313 1.06 20.13 -15.19
CA LEU A 313 1.42 19.75 -13.82
C LEU A 313 0.26 19.07 -13.09
N ILE A 314 -0.98 19.57 -13.27
CA ILE A 314 -2.20 18.95 -12.72
C ILE A 314 -2.31 17.52 -13.25
N THR A 315 -2.23 17.34 -14.56
CA THR A 315 -2.38 16.05 -15.24
C THR A 315 -1.32 15.07 -14.79
N ALA A 316 -0.03 15.42 -14.94
CA ALA A 316 1.07 14.52 -14.60
C ALA A 316 1.09 14.20 -13.10
N GLY A 317 0.79 15.17 -12.24
CA GLY A 317 0.76 14.96 -10.79
C GLY A 317 -0.32 13.98 -10.36
N PHE A 318 -1.57 14.24 -10.68
CA PHE A 318 -2.67 13.37 -10.27
C PHE A 318 -2.64 12.01 -10.96
N ILE A 319 -2.49 11.95 -12.28
CA ILE A 319 -2.42 10.66 -12.99
C ILE A 319 -1.24 9.84 -12.48
N GLY A 320 -0.06 10.45 -12.30
CA GLY A 320 1.12 9.76 -11.76
C GLY A 320 0.87 9.23 -10.35
N GLY A 321 0.36 10.06 -9.45
CA GLY A 321 0.06 9.67 -8.07
C GLY A 321 -1.00 8.57 -7.96
N LEU A 322 -2.12 8.70 -8.68
CA LEU A 322 -3.22 7.73 -8.66
C LEU A 322 -2.83 6.41 -9.35
N TYR A 323 -2.08 6.47 -10.44
CA TYR A 323 -1.58 5.25 -11.07
C TYR A 323 -0.56 4.54 -10.18
N HIS A 324 0.33 5.29 -9.54
CA HIS A 324 1.27 4.70 -8.58
C HIS A 324 0.57 4.12 -7.34
N LEU A 325 -0.57 4.67 -6.93
CA LEU A 325 -1.40 4.10 -5.86
C LEU A 325 -1.91 2.69 -6.19
N ILE A 326 -2.42 2.48 -7.41
CA ILE A 326 -2.86 1.16 -7.88
C ILE A 326 -1.65 0.21 -7.94
N ASN A 327 -0.58 0.65 -8.60
CA ASN A 327 0.63 -0.14 -8.82
C ASN A 327 1.29 -0.56 -7.51
N HIS A 328 1.40 0.36 -6.56
CA HIS A 328 1.91 0.08 -5.22
C HIS A 328 1.06 -0.98 -4.50
N SER A 329 -0.25 -0.91 -4.61
CA SER A 329 -1.13 -1.88 -3.97
C SER A 329 -0.93 -3.29 -4.55
N LEU A 330 -0.71 -3.42 -5.86
CA LEU A 330 -0.44 -4.69 -6.53
C LEU A 330 0.90 -5.30 -6.09
N PHE A 331 2.00 -4.57 -6.21
CA PHE A 331 3.28 -5.15 -5.85
C PHE A 331 3.44 -5.34 -4.34
N LYS A 332 2.80 -4.54 -3.49
CA LYS A 332 2.80 -4.78 -2.04
C LYS A 332 1.99 -6.00 -1.64
N SER A 333 0.83 -6.22 -2.25
CA SER A 333 0.10 -7.47 -2.05
C SER A 333 0.96 -8.68 -2.45
N THR A 334 1.60 -8.64 -3.62
CA THR A 334 2.53 -9.68 -4.07
C THR A 334 3.61 -9.95 -3.03
N LEU A 335 4.25 -8.89 -2.51
CA LEU A 335 5.38 -9.00 -1.60
C LEU A 335 4.99 -9.47 -0.19
N PHE A 336 3.91 -8.93 0.40
CA PHE A 336 3.46 -9.36 1.71
C PHE A 336 2.95 -10.80 1.69
N LEU A 337 2.21 -11.21 0.65
CA LEU A 337 1.72 -12.58 0.52
C LEU A 337 2.86 -13.55 0.16
N GLY A 338 3.82 -13.14 -0.68
CA GLY A 338 4.99 -13.93 -1.00
C GLY A 338 5.90 -14.15 0.21
N ALA A 339 6.20 -13.09 0.97
CA ALA A 339 6.92 -13.17 2.24
C ALA A 339 6.15 -14.02 3.27
N GLY A 340 4.81 -13.91 3.28
CA GLY A 340 3.92 -14.75 4.06
C GLY A 340 4.04 -16.22 3.70
N SER A 341 4.14 -16.55 2.42
CA SER A 341 4.32 -17.94 1.94
C SER A 341 5.65 -18.53 2.41
N VAL A 342 6.72 -17.73 2.40
CA VAL A 342 8.03 -18.14 2.95
C VAL A 342 7.92 -18.35 4.46
N TRP A 343 7.35 -17.39 5.19
CA TRP A 343 7.14 -17.52 6.63
C TRP A 343 6.25 -18.72 7.00
N PHE A 344 5.20 -18.98 6.24
CA PHE A 344 4.31 -20.13 6.44
C PHE A 344 5.07 -21.47 6.41
N ARG A 345 6.09 -21.59 5.57
CA ARG A 345 6.87 -22.82 5.40
C ARG A 345 8.09 -22.91 6.31
N THR A 346 8.70 -21.79 6.65
CA THR A 346 9.95 -21.75 7.42
C THR A 346 9.77 -21.36 8.89
N GLY A 347 8.62 -20.75 9.23
CA GLY A 347 8.42 -20.16 10.56
C GLY A 347 9.21 -18.87 10.81
N HIS A 348 10.07 -18.44 9.87
CA HIS A 348 10.97 -17.30 10.04
C HIS A 348 10.53 -16.08 9.22
N ARG A 349 10.62 -14.90 9.85
CA ARG A 349 10.48 -13.58 9.20
C ARG A 349 11.81 -12.85 9.09
N ASP A 350 12.84 -13.31 9.79
CA ASP A 350 14.18 -12.77 9.77
C ASP A 350 14.93 -13.33 8.56
N ILE A 351 15.32 -12.46 7.62
CA ILE A 351 16.00 -12.85 6.38
C ILE A 351 17.38 -13.46 6.65
N GLU A 352 18.02 -13.15 7.79
CA GLU A 352 19.28 -13.76 8.18
C GLU A 352 19.15 -15.27 8.48
N LYS A 353 17.97 -15.74 8.82
CA LYS A 353 17.67 -17.16 9.09
C LYS A 353 17.22 -17.93 7.85
N LEU A 354 17.11 -17.26 6.70
CA LEU A 354 16.67 -17.84 5.44
C LEU A 354 17.88 -18.19 4.55
N GLY A 355 17.73 -18.20 3.27
CA GLY A 355 18.75 -18.52 2.26
C GLY A 355 18.36 -19.74 1.45
N GLY A 356 18.69 -19.73 0.15
CA GLY A 356 18.42 -20.83 -0.75
C GLY A 356 16.95 -21.16 -1.01
N ILE A 357 16.01 -20.34 -0.53
CA ILE A 357 14.56 -20.55 -0.64
C ILE A 357 14.12 -20.66 -2.11
N GLY A 358 14.82 -19.98 -3.03
CA GLY A 358 14.50 -20.00 -4.46
C GLY A 358 14.51 -21.39 -5.08
N LYS A 359 15.36 -22.30 -4.58
CA LYS A 359 15.40 -23.70 -5.04
C LYS A 359 14.24 -24.54 -4.52
N LYS A 360 13.72 -24.19 -3.34
CA LYS A 360 12.64 -24.91 -2.65
C LYS A 360 11.25 -24.40 -3.04
N MET A 361 11.14 -23.10 -3.32
CA MET A 361 9.91 -22.42 -3.67
C MET A 361 10.09 -21.57 -4.96
N PRO A 362 10.40 -22.20 -6.12
CA PRO A 362 10.82 -21.48 -7.32
C PRO A 362 9.73 -20.52 -7.85
N VAL A 363 8.46 -20.91 -7.81
CA VAL A 363 7.34 -20.08 -8.27
C VAL A 363 7.16 -18.84 -7.40
N ILE A 364 7.19 -19.01 -6.07
CA ILE A 364 7.12 -17.87 -5.14
C ILE A 364 8.36 -16.98 -5.29
N SER A 365 9.55 -17.58 -5.48
CA SER A 365 10.79 -16.83 -5.71
C SER A 365 10.69 -15.94 -6.94
N LEU A 366 10.16 -16.44 -8.06
CA LEU A 366 9.98 -15.67 -9.29
C LEU A 366 8.94 -14.56 -9.11
N ALA A 367 7.81 -14.84 -8.48
CA ALA A 367 6.79 -13.84 -8.20
C ALA A 367 7.31 -12.75 -7.25
N MET A 368 8.10 -13.13 -6.23
CA MET A 368 8.77 -12.17 -5.35
C MET A 368 9.79 -11.32 -6.08
N LEU A 369 10.54 -11.89 -7.03
CA LEU A 369 11.46 -11.11 -7.87
C LEU A 369 10.70 -10.04 -8.67
N VAL A 370 9.61 -10.41 -9.32
CA VAL A 370 8.75 -9.46 -10.05
C VAL A 370 8.23 -8.36 -9.11
N GLY A 371 7.70 -8.72 -7.94
CA GLY A 371 7.21 -7.74 -6.97
C GLY A 371 8.29 -6.80 -6.45
N LEU A 372 9.50 -7.32 -6.16
CA LEU A 372 10.65 -6.53 -5.72
C LEU A 372 11.17 -5.59 -6.82
N MET A 373 11.25 -6.08 -8.06
CA MET A 373 11.63 -5.25 -9.21
C MET A 373 10.59 -4.15 -9.47
N ALA A 374 9.29 -4.47 -9.34
CA ALA A 374 8.22 -3.49 -9.44
C ALA A 374 8.31 -2.42 -8.33
N MET A 375 8.58 -2.85 -7.08
CA MET A 375 8.78 -1.96 -5.94
C MET A 375 9.99 -1.03 -6.11
N ALA A 376 11.04 -1.50 -6.77
CA ALA A 376 12.24 -0.73 -7.05
C ALA A 376 12.14 0.10 -8.36
N ALA A 377 10.93 0.27 -8.89
CA ALA A 377 10.63 1.00 -10.12
C ALA A 377 11.51 0.60 -11.31
N LEU A 378 11.78 -0.70 -11.48
CA LEU A 378 12.54 -1.18 -12.61
C LEU A 378 11.65 -1.39 -13.85
N PRO A 379 12.04 -0.84 -15.02
CA PRO A 379 11.28 -1.09 -16.24
C PRO A 379 11.32 -2.57 -16.63
N PRO A 380 10.27 -3.11 -17.29
CA PRO A 380 9.05 -2.46 -17.77
C PRO A 380 7.88 -2.57 -16.80
N LEU A 381 8.14 -2.76 -15.50
CA LEU A 381 7.11 -3.05 -14.51
C LEU A 381 6.31 -1.81 -14.10
N ASN A 382 5.18 -2.06 -13.46
CA ASN A 382 4.19 -1.05 -13.11
C ASN A 382 4.71 0.04 -12.14
N GLY A 383 5.64 -0.28 -11.24
CA GLY A 383 6.26 0.74 -10.37
C GLY A 383 6.96 1.83 -11.16
N PHE A 384 7.79 1.44 -12.17
CA PHE A 384 8.43 2.40 -13.07
C PHE A 384 7.41 3.26 -13.83
N ALA A 385 6.35 2.64 -14.35
CA ALA A 385 5.35 3.35 -15.12
C ALA A 385 4.68 4.48 -14.32
N GLY A 386 4.39 4.25 -13.03
CA GLY A 386 3.83 5.26 -12.12
C GLY A 386 4.84 6.36 -11.77
N GLU A 387 6.05 5.98 -11.34
CA GLU A 387 7.09 6.95 -10.97
C GLU A 387 7.54 7.81 -12.16
N TRP A 388 7.59 7.25 -13.36
CA TRP A 388 7.95 8.01 -14.56
C TRP A 388 7.00 9.18 -14.82
N VAL A 389 5.70 9.00 -14.63
CA VAL A 389 4.73 10.09 -14.76
C VAL A 389 4.91 11.12 -13.64
N ILE A 390 5.24 10.68 -12.42
CA ILE A 390 5.56 11.60 -11.31
C ILE A 390 6.83 12.42 -11.63
N TYR A 391 7.87 11.81 -12.21
CA TYR A 391 9.05 12.58 -12.69
C TYR A 391 8.67 13.66 -13.69
N GLN A 392 7.77 13.35 -14.64
CA GLN A 392 7.29 14.35 -15.60
C GLN A 392 6.61 15.53 -14.89
N SER A 393 5.88 15.29 -13.79
CA SER A 393 5.30 16.37 -12.99
C SER A 393 6.38 17.27 -12.36
N PHE A 394 7.51 16.71 -11.93
CA PHE A 394 8.61 17.50 -11.38
C PHE A 394 9.32 18.33 -12.47
N PHE A 395 9.45 17.79 -13.67
CA PHE A 395 9.97 18.56 -14.80
C PHE A 395 9.04 19.71 -15.17
N ALA A 396 7.72 19.47 -15.20
CA ALA A 396 6.74 20.53 -15.42
C ALA A 396 6.77 21.58 -14.29
N LEU A 397 6.91 21.16 -13.04
CA LEU A 397 7.06 22.04 -11.88
C LEU A 397 8.30 22.92 -11.97
N GLY A 398 9.42 22.35 -12.41
CA GLY A 398 10.68 23.07 -12.62
C GLY A 398 10.62 24.15 -13.71
N GLN A 399 9.66 24.04 -14.63
CA GLN A 399 9.40 25.02 -15.69
C GLN A 399 8.35 26.09 -15.29
N SER A 400 7.84 26.06 -14.05
CA SER A 400 6.85 27.03 -13.58
C SER A 400 7.44 28.43 -13.43
N GLU A 401 6.61 29.46 -13.58
CA GLU A 401 7.02 30.85 -13.34
C GLU A 401 7.30 31.13 -11.85
N ALA A 402 6.67 30.36 -10.95
CA ALA A 402 6.86 30.49 -9.52
C ALA A 402 8.25 30.03 -9.08
N PHE A 403 8.99 30.88 -8.36
CA PHE A 403 10.32 30.56 -7.85
C PHE A 403 10.38 29.24 -7.08
N ILE A 404 9.38 29.00 -6.22
CA ILE A 404 9.30 27.79 -5.41
C ILE A 404 9.20 26.52 -6.29
N GLY A 405 8.49 26.59 -7.41
CA GLY A 405 8.39 25.48 -8.36
C GLY A 405 9.71 25.18 -9.05
N ARG A 406 10.40 26.23 -9.53
CA ARG A 406 11.73 26.10 -10.17
C ARG A 406 12.78 25.52 -9.20
N LEU A 407 12.68 25.82 -7.92
CA LEU A 407 13.55 25.27 -6.89
C LEU A 407 13.18 23.82 -6.56
N LEU A 408 11.90 23.54 -6.31
CA LEU A 408 11.46 22.22 -5.87
C LEU A 408 11.50 21.16 -6.98
N GLY A 409 11.18 21.51 -8.22
CA GLY A 409 11.14 20.54 -9.32
C GLY A 409 12.42 19.69 -9.42
N PRO A 410 13.61 20.28 -9.62
CA PRO A 410 14.87 19.55 -9.65
C PRO A 410 15.20 18.82 -8.33
N LEU A 411 14.96 19.45 -7.18
CA LEU A 411 15.24 18.86 -5.87
C LEU A 411 14.41 17.59 -5.63
N LEU A 412 13.12 17.62 -6.00
CA LEU A 412 12.23 16.47 -5.87
C LEU A 412 12.61 15.35 -6.85
N ALA A 413 13.03 15.69 -8.07
CA ALA A 413 13.51 14.71 -9.04
C ALA A 413 14.76 13.99 -8.53
N VAL A 414 15.74 14.72 -8.00
CA VAL A 414 16.95 14.14 -7.39
C VAL A 414 16.60 13.32 -6.16
N GLY A 415 15.73 13.84 -5.28
CA GLY A 415 15.27 13.13 -4.08
C GLY A 415 14.60 11.79 -4.41
N LEU A 416 13.72 11.77 -5.41
CA LEU A 416 13.08 10.54 -5.86
C LEU A 416 14.08 9.55 -6.48
N ALA A 417 15.07 10.03 -7.24
CA ALA A 417 16.13 9.20 -7.79
C ALA A 417 16.98 8.54 -6.70
N ILE A 418 17.33 9.28 -5.65
CA ILE A 418 18.04 8.73 -4.48
C ILE A 418 17.18 7.67 -3.78
N THR A 419 15.88 7.92 -3.61
CA THR A 419 14.94 6.96 -3.02
C THR A 419 14.87 5.68 -3.85
N GLY A 420 14.79 5.79 -5.18
CA GLY A 420 14.83 4.64 -6.10
C GLY A 420 16.12 3.83 -5.98
N ALA A 421 17.28 4.49 -5.83
CA ALA A 421 18.56 3.81 -5.61
C ALA A 421 18.57 3.00 -4.30
N LEU A 422 17.99 3.55 -3.21
CA LEU A 422 17.82 2.82 -1.94
C LEU A 422 16.88 1.62 -2.11
N ALA A 423 15.81 1.76 -2.89
CA ALA A 423 14.88 0.67 -3.18
C ALA A 423 15.55 -0.48 -3.95
N VAL A 424 16.35 -0.18 -4.98
CA VAL A 424 17.11 -1.19 -5.74
C VAL A 424 18.11 -1.92 -4.82
N MET A 425 18.84 -1.19 -3.99
CA MET A 425 19.77 -1.80 -3.02
C MET A 425 19.04 -2.71 -2.03
N CYS A 426 17.86 -2.29 -1.55
CA CYS A 426 17.05 -3.12 -0.67
C CYS A 426 16.47 -4.34 -1.38
N MET A 427 16.04 -4.22 -2.63
CA MET A 427 15.61 -5.34 -3.46
C MET A 427 16.73 -6.39 -3.58
N ALA A 428 17.94 -5.96 -3.91
CA ALA A 428 19.11 -6.84 -4.03
C ALA A 428 19.40 -7.56 -2.69
N LYS A 429 19.33 -6.84 -1.57
CA LYS A 429 19.46 -7.39 -0.22
C LYS A 429 18.40 -8.47 0.04
N VAL A 430 17.13 -8.13 -0.10
CA VAL A 430 16.02 -9.04 0.23
C VAL A 430 16.07 -10.30 -0.63
N TYR A 431 16.19 -10.13 -1.94
CA TYR A 431 16.19 -11.26 -2.86
C TYR A 431 17.45 -12.12 -2.70
N GLY A 432 18.62 -11.50 -2.67
CA GLY A 432 19.90 -12.18 -2.54
C GLY A 432 20.01 -12.97 -1.23
N VAL A 433 19.65 -12.34 -0.11
CA VAL A 433 19.78 -12.96 1.22
C VAL A 433 18.71 -14.02 1.47
N THR A 434 17.48 -13.85 0.96
CA THR A 434 16.37 -14.78 1.21
C THR A 434 16.37 -15.95 0.24
N PHE A 435 16.46 -15.67 -1.07
CA PHE A 435 16.17 -16.66 -2.09
C PHE A 435 17.42 -17.32 -2.69
N LEU A 436 18.56 -16.64 -2.67
CA LEU A 436 19.81 -17.15 -3.22
C LEU A 436 20.73 -17.74 -2.13
N GLY A 437 21.84 -18.32 -2.56
CA GLY A 437 22.83 -18.91 -1.67
C GLY A 437 22.42 -20.27 -1.08
N ALA A 438 22.97 -20.60 0.10
CA ALA A 438 22.69 -21.81 0.85
C ALA A 438 21.68 -21.55 1.98
N PRO A 439 20.88 -22.55 2.39
CA PRO A 439 20.03 -22.46 3.58
C PRO A 439 20.87 -22.22 4.84
N ARG A 440 20.40 -21.31 5.72
CA ARG A 440 21.10 -20.99 6.97
C ARG A 440 20.48 -21.66 8.20
N THR A 441 19.26 -22.22 8.05
CA THR A 441 18.56 -22.96 9.09
C THR A 441 17.99 -24.25 8.53
N ARG A 442 17.72 -25.23 9.40
CA ARG A 442 17.08 -26.50 9.00
C ARG A 442 15.67 -26.29 8.42
N GLU A 443 14.96 -25.31 8.94
CA GLU A 443 13.61 -24.93 8.48
C GLU A 443 13.67 -24.36 7.04
N ALA A 444 14.70 -23.58 6.71
CA ALA A 444 14.94 -23.10 5.36
C ALA A 444 15.35 -24.24 4.41
N GLU A 445 16.16 -25.18 4.89
CA GLU A 445 16.58 -26.36 4.11
C GLU A 445 15.41 -27.29 3.80
N ASN A 446 14.50 -27.48 4.76
CA ASN A 446 13.33 -28.35 4.64
C ASN A 446 12.10 -27.64 4.05
N ALA A 447 12.22 -26.39 3.62
CA ALA A 447 11.13 -25.65 3.00
C ALA A 447 10.61 -26.39 1.75
N CYS A 448 9.30 -26.29 1.52
CA CYS A 448 8.63 -26.88 0.38
C CYS A 448 7.61 -25.89 -0.22
N CYS A 449 7.03 -26.23 -1.38
CA CYS A 449 6.05 -25.36 -2.05
C CYS A 449 4.90 -24.94 -1.13
N ALA A 450 4.48 -23.69 -1.24
CA ALA A 450 3.31 -23.16 -0.53
C ALA A 450 2.02 -23.83 -1.04
N PRO A 451 0.92 -23.82 -0.26
CA PRO A 451 -0.40 -24.27 -0.71
C PRO A 451 -0.85 -23.59 -2.00
N VAL A 452 -1.76 -24.27 -2.74
CA VAL A 452 -2.14 -23.85 -4.09
C VAL A 452 -2.77 -22.46 -4.11
N LEU A 453 -3.76 -22.16 -3.25
CA LEU A 453 -4.41 -20.86 -3.24
C LEU A 453 -3.46 -19.73 -2.82
N MET A 454 -2.50 -20.01 -1.95
CA MET A 454 -1.45 -19.05 -1.61
C MET A 454 -0.55 -18.77 -2.82
N THR A 455 -0.10 -19.82 -3.50
CA THR A 455 0.78 -19.69 -4.67
C THR A 455 0.09 -18.99 -5.82
N THR A 456 -1.14 -19.38 -6.15
CA THR A 456 -1.91 -18.77 -7.26
C THR A 456 -2.22 -17.30 -7.00
N SER A 457 -2.54 -16.91 -5.76
CA SER A 457 -2.77 -15.51 -5.39
C SER A 457 -1.53 -14.64 -5.60
N VAL A 458 -0.36 -15.12 -5.15
CA VAL A 458 0.91 -14.38 -5.31
C VAL A 458 1.30 -14.26 -6.79
N VAL A 459 1.15 -15.34 -7.56
CA VAL A 459 1.44 -15.35 -9.01
C VAL A 459 0.50 -14.41 -9.78
N ALA A 460 -0.80 -14.47 -9.50
CA ALA A 460 -1.78 -13.61 -10.17
C ALA A 460 -1.48 -12.12 -9.93
N LEU A 461 -1.15 -11.73 -8.69
CA LEU A 461 -0.75 -10.36 -8.37
C LEU A 461 0.57 -9.96 -9.06
N ALA A 462 1.55 -10.87 -9.14
CA ALA A 462 2.79 -10.62 -9.88
C ALA A 462 2.53 -10.43 -11.39
N LEU A 463 1.63 -11.22 -11.98
CA LEU A 463 1.19 -11.02 -13.37
C LEU A 463 0.47 -9.68 -13.56
N CYS A 464 -0.34 -9.24 -12.58
CA CYS A 464 -0.93 -7.89 -12.59
C CYS A 464 0.14 -6.78 -12.55
N CYS A 465 1.27 -6.99 -11.85
CA CYS A 465 2.38 -6.03 -11.86
C CYS A 465 3.03 -5.92 -13.26
N ILE A 466 3.20 -7.03 -13.95
CA ILE A 466 3.72 -7.04 -15.33
C ILE A 466 2.70 -6.37 -16.27
N ALA A 467 1.43 -6.79 -16.19
CA ALA A 467 0.36 -6.26 -17.02
C ALA A 467 0.19 -4.74 -16.82
N GLY A 468 0.18 -4.26 -15.56
CA GLY A 468 0.10 -2.84 -15.25
C GLY A 468 1.28 -2.03 -15.79
N GLY A 469 2.48 -2.61 -15.84
CA GLY A 469 3.63 -1.95 -16.47
C GLY A 469 3.50 -1.86 -17.98
N VAL A 470 3.29 -2.99 -18.64
CA VAL A 470 3.24 -3.07 -20.10
C VAL A 470 2.02 -2.35 -20.67
N ALA A 471 0.87 -2.45 -20.00
CA ALA A 471 -0.38 -1.82 -20.43
C ALA A 471 -0.51 -0.34 -20.03
N ALA A 472 0.50 0.27 -19.41
CA ALA A 472 0.46 1.66 -18.97
C ALA A 472 0.00 2.66 -20.04
N PRO A 473 0.43 2.58 -21.33
CA PRO A 473 -0.02 3.51 -22.37
C PRO A 473 -1.53 3.51 -22.62
N TRP A 474 -2.20 2.39 -22.33
CA TRP A 474 -3.65 2.26 -22.50
C TRP A 474 -4.42 2.54 -21.21
N LEU A 475 -3.81 2.30 -20.05
CA LEU A 475 -4.43 2.51 -18.72
C LEU A 475 -4.38 3.97 -18.27
N LEU A 476 -3.28 4.68 -18.53
CA LEU A 476 -3.11 6.07 -18.12
C LEU A 476 -4.19 7.03 -18.67
N PRO A 477 -4.58 6.95 -19.96
CA PRO A 477 -5.68 7.78 -20.46
C PRO A 477 -7.02 7.52 -19.76
N GLN A 478 -7.30 6.25 -19.37
CA GLN A 478 -8.54 5.92 -18.66
C GLN A 478 -8.61 6.54 -17.27
N LEU A 479 -7.45 6.66 -16.59
CA LEU A 479 -7.37 7.36 -15.31
C LEU A 479 -7.64 8.86 -15.44
N GLY A 480 -7.44 9.43 -16.60
CA GLY A 480 -7.80 10.83 -16.89
C GLY A 480 -9.30 11.09 -16.71
N HIS A 481 -10.15 10.11 -16.96
CA HIS A 481 -11.59 10.23 -16.75
C HIS A 481 -11.97 10.33 -15.26
N ALA A 482 -11.10 9.86 -14.37
CA ALA A 482 -11.33 9.91 -12.92
C ALA A 482 -11.12 11.30 -12.30
N ILE A 483 -10.52 12.22 -13.02
CA ILE A 483 -10.17 13.55 -12.50
C ILE A 483 -11.10 14.57 -13.17
N PRO A 484 -12.03 15.19 -12.43
CA PRO A 484 -13.01 16.14 -12.99
C PRO A 484 -12.38 17.50 -13.30
N LEU A 485 -11.25 17.51 -14.00
CA LEU A 485 -10.44 18.69 -14.32
C LEU A 485 -10.03 18.64 -15.80
N PRO A 486 -9.87 19.81 -16.47
CA PRO A 486 -9.38 19.85 -17.84
C PRO A 486 -7.94 19.33 -17.88
N LEU A 487 -7.76 18.10 -18.35
CA LEU A 487 -6.46 17.47 -18.46
C LEU A 487 -5.89 17.66 -19.87
N VAL A 488 -4.58 17.86 -19.93
CA VAL A 488 -3.84 17.89 -21.19
C VAL A 488 -3.31 16.47 -21.47
N THR A 489 -3.50 15.96 -22.69
CA THR A 489 -2.92 14.68 -23.11
C THR A 489 -1.40 14.76 -23.03
N ALA A 490 -0.82 14.07 -22.05
CA ALA A 490 0.62 13.93 -21.94
C ALA A 490 1.10 12.84 -22.91
N HIS A 491 1.90 13.18 -23.89
CA HIS A 491 2.58 12.20 -24.72
C HIS A 491 3.72 11.57 -23.92
N SER A 492 3.62 10.27 -23.65
CA SER A 492 4.73 9.53 -23.04
C SER A 492 5.88 9.40 -24.03
N VAL A 493 7.05 9.94 -23.66
CA VAL A 493 8.29 9.78 -24.45
C VAL A 493 8.81 8.34 -24.41
N VAL A 494 8.39 7.57 -23.40
CA VAL A 494 8.87 6.20 -23.14
C VAL A 494 7.75 5.20 -23.40
N SER A 495 7.95 4.31 -24.36
CA SER A 495 7.03 3.22 -24.65
C SER A 495 7.34 2.01 -23.77
N GLN A 496 6.50 1.73 -22.77
CA GLN A 496 6.63 0.56 -21.88
C GLN A 496 6.59 -0.77 -22.66
N PRO A 497 5.69 -0.99 -23.65
CA PRO A 497 5.73 -2.20 -24.46
C PRO A 497 7.03 -2.38 -25.24
N MET A 498 7.58 -1.29 -25.79
CA MET A 498 8.86 -1.34 -26.51
C MET A 498 10.01 -1.68 -25.56
N MET A 499 10.03 -1.11 -24.36
CA MET A 499 11.03 -1.45 -23.33
C MET A 499 10.93 -2.91 -22.91
N ALA A 500 9.72 -3.44 -22.73
CA ALA A 500 9.52 -4.86 -22.44
C ALA A 500 10.07 -5.74 -23.56
N LEU A 501 9.77 -5.40 -24.80
CA LEU A 501 10.29 -6.10 -25.98
C LEU A 501 11.82 -6.08 -26.04
N LEU A 502 12.44 -4.92 -25.83
CA LEU A 502 13.90 -4.76 -25.84
C LEU A 502 14.57 -5.53 -24.69
N LEU A 503 13.97 -5.54 -23.49
CA LEU A 503 14.49 -6.28 -22.34
C LEU A 503 14.38 -7.80 -22.51
N ILE A 504 13.40 -8.29 -23.27
CA ILE A 504 13.30 -9.70 -23.65
C ILE A 504 14.27 -10.01 -24.79
N ALA A 505 14.39 -9.13 -25.79
CA ALA A 505 15.24 -9.33 -26.95
C ALA A 505 16.74 -9.24 -26.62
N ALA A 506 17.13 -8.35 -25.70
CA ALA A 506 18.54 -8.13 -25.35
C ALA A 506 19.27 -9.40 -24.86
N PRO A 507 18.76 -10.23 -23.95
CA PRO A 507 19.38 -11.49 -23.56
C PRO A 507 19.24 -12.60 -24.62
N LEU A 508 18.19 -12.54 -25.47
CA LEU A 508 18.02 -13.50 -26.56
C LEU A 508 19.04 -13.30 -27.67
N LEU A 509 19.44 -12.06 -27.97
CA LEU A 509 20.38 -11.76 -29.03
C LEU A 509 21.74 -12.45 -28.84
N PRO A 510 22.45 -12.35 -27.70
CA PRO A 510 23.67 -13.11 -27.45
C PRO A 510 23.46 -14.63 -27.55
N PHE A 511 22.32 -15.13 -27.09
CA PHE A 511 22.00 -16.56 -27.16
C PHE A 511 21.83 -17.03 -28.61
N VAL A 512 21.10 -16.27 -29.42
CA VAL A 512 20.95 -16.54 -30.88
C VAL A 512 22.31 -16.45 -31.58
N LEU A 513 23.11 -15.45 -31.29
CA LEU A 513 24.46 -15.30 -31.86
C LEU A 513 25.35 -16.48 -31.46
N MET A 514 25.29 -16.96 -30.20
CA MET A 514 26.04 -18.15 -29.76
C MET A 514 25.59 -19.42 -30.50
N LEU A 515 24.28 -19.60 -30.70
CA LEU A 515 23.77 -20.72 -31.50
C LEU A 515 24.23 -20.66 -32.95
N PHE A 516 24.28 -19.43 -33.54
CA PHE A 516 24.67 -19.24 -34.93
C PHE A 516 26.18 -19.51 -35.17
N PHE A 517 27.04 -19.03 -34.23
CA PHE A 517 28.49 -19.10 -34.41
C PHE A 517 29.14 -20.36 -33.81
N ARG A 518 28.54 -20.99 -32.80
CA ARG A 518 29.12 -22.18 -32.12
C ARG A 518 28.55 -23.53 -32.53
N ARG A 519 27.58 -23.57 -33.38
CA ARG A 519 26.92 -24.72 -34.00
C ARG A 519 26.48 -25.90 -33.08
N ASP A 520 27.15 -26.22 -31.99
CA ASP A 520 26.93 -27.53 -31.32
C ASP A 520 26.93 -27.55 -29.79
N ARG A 521 27.30 -26.50 -29.06
CA ARG A 521 27.49 -26.59 -27.60
C ARG A 521 27.03 -25.38 -26.84
N LEU A 522 25.86 -25.50 -26.26
CA LEU A 522 25.54 -24.76 -25.03
C LEU A 522 26.60 -25.08 -23.98
N ALA A 523 27.18 -24.08 -23.35
CA ALA A 523 28.16 -24.27 -22.28
C ALA A 523 27.62 -25.27 -21.26
N SER A 524 28.36 -26.39 -21.09
CA SER A 524 27.97 -27.42 -20.12
C SER A 524 27.96 -26.78 -18.72
N ARG A 525 26.88 -26.98 -18.00
CA ARG A 525 26.82 -26.58 -16.58
C ARG A 525 27.85 -27.35 -15.80
N SER A 526 28.93 -26.70 -15.37
CA SER A 526 29.86 -27.28 -14.39
C SER A 526 29.46 -26.83 -12.99
N ARG A 527 29.56 -27.77 -12.03
CA ARG A 527 29.43 -27.46 -10.61
C ARG A 527 30.81 -27.51 -9.99
N GLY A 528 31.18 -26.43 -9.29
CA GLY A 528 32.43 -26.34 -8.55
C GLY A 528 32.24 -25.55 -7.28
N ALA A 529 33.24 -25.58 -6.40
CA ALA A 529 33.27 -24.68 -5.24
C ALA A 529 33.37 -23.22 -5.71
N ALA A 530 32.82 -22.31 -4.93
CA ALA A 530 32.95 -20.86 -5.18
C ALA A 530 34.45 -20.48 -5.15
N TRP A 531 34.87 -19.57 -6.05
CA TRP A 531 36.21 -19.05 -6.04
C TRP A 531 36.43 -18.18 -4.79
N ALA A 532 37.33 -18.60 -3.91
CA ALA A 532 37.65 -17.94 -2.64
C ALA A 532 39.12 -17.43 -2.58
N CYS A 533 39.66 -16.98 -3.74
CA CYS A 533 41.01 -16.42 -3.84
C CYS A 533 42.11 -17.36 -3.30
N GLY A 534 41.98 -18.66 -3.50
CA GLY A 534 42.93 -19.67 -3.04
C GLY A 534 42.65 -20.24 -1.65
N TYR A 535 41.63 -19.78 -0.95
CA TYR A 535 41.14 -20.36 0.28
C TYR A 535 40.07 -21.43 0.02
N GLU A 536 39.92 -22.38 0.92
CA GLU A 536 38.79 -23.30 0.88
C GLU A 536 37.49 -22.54 1.26
N HIS A 537 36.38 -22.87 0.59
CA HIS A 537 35.08 -22.25 0.83
C HIS A 537 34.52 -22.75 2.17
N GLU A 538 34.37 -21.85 3.14
CA GLU A 538 33.72 -22.13 4.42
C GLU A 538 32.23 -21.76 4.38
N GLN A 539 31.41 -22.45 5.19
CA GLN A 539 29.98 -22.14 5.31
C GLN A 539 29.70 -20.73 5.86
N SER A 540 30.68 -20.14 6.57
CA SER A 540 30.63 -18.76 7.10
C SER A 540 30.79 -17.70 6.02
N MET A 541 31.33 -18.05 4.83
CA MET A 541 31.52 -17.14 3.70
C MET A 541 30.22 -16.88 2.94
N VAL A 542 29.27 -16.21 3.59
CA VAL A 542 27.97 -15.85 3.02
C VAL A 542 27.75 -14.35 3.08
N ILE A 543 27.12 -13.79 2.04
CA ILE A 543 26.67 -12.41 2.04
C ILE A 543 25.40 -12.34 2.90
N THR A 544 25.45 -11.51 3.96
CA THR A 544 24.34 -11.32 4.89
C THR A 544 23.68 -9.95 4.68
N ALA A 545 22.50 -9.75 5.27
CA ALA A 545 21.82 -8.44 5.25
C ALA A 545 22.62 -7.36 5.98
N HIS A 546 23.47 -7.73 6.94
CA HIS A 546 24.37 -6.79 7.62
C HIS A 546 25.33 -6.09 6.66
N GLY A 547 25.86 -6.79 5.66
CA GLY A 547 26.76 -6.21 4.65
C GLY A 547 26.10 -5.05 3.87
N PHE A 548 24.80 -5.10 3.68
CA PHE A 548 24.04 -4.00 3.07
C PHE A 548 23.69 -2.88 4.06
N ALA A 549 23.40 -3.24 5.31
CA ALA A 549 22.90 -2.30 6.32
C ALA A 549 23.99 -1.47 7.01
N MET A 550 25.17 -2.06 7.26
CA MET A 550 26.25 -1.41 8.05
C MET A 550 26.75 -0.11 7.42
N PRO A 551 27.11 -0.04 6.11
CA PRO A 551 27.59 1.22 5.54
C PRO A 551 26.58 2.35 5.67
N VAL A 552 25.27 2.03 5.56
CA VAL A 552 24.20 3.01 5.70
C VAL A 552 24.05 3.45 7.16
N LYS A 553 24.11 2.52 8.11
CA LYS A 553 24.07 2.86 9.55
C LYS A 553 25.19 3.78 9.97
N GLU A 554 26.39 3.57 9.47
CA GLU A 554 27.55 4.39 9.79
C GLU A 554 27.45 5.80 9.19
N ASN A 555 27.14 5.89 7.88
CA ASN A 555 27.06 7.18 7.20
C ASN A 555 25.85 8.03 7.65
N PHE A 556 24.73 7.41 7.99
CA PHE A 556 23.50 8.10 8.42
C PHE A 556 23.24 8.02 9.93
N ALA A 557 24.28 7.75 10.73
CA ALA A 557 24.16 7.59 12.18
C ALA A 557 23.46 8.77 12.87
N ALA A 558 23.70 10.01 12.40
CA ALA A 558 23.06 11.22 12.94
C ALA A 558 21.54 11.23 12.68
N VAL A 559 21.11 10.87 11.45
CA VAL A 559 19.70 10.80 11.09
C VAL A 559 18.99 9.66 11.84
N LEU A 560 19.70 8.56 12.07
CA LEU A 560 19.17 7.40 12.79
C LEU A 560 18.97 7.67 14.29
N LYS A 561 19.78 8.53 14.90
CA LYS A 561 19.56 9.01 16.29
C LYS A 561 18.23 9.75 16.43
N LEU A 562 17.76 10.43 15.39
CA LEU A 562 16.45 11.10 15.36
C LEU A 562 15.28 10.11 15.57
N ARG A 563 15.43 8.84 15.11
CA ARG A 563 14.45 7.75 15.37
C ARG A 563 14.19 7.55 16.87
N HIS A 564 15.21 7.67 17.68
CA HIS A 564 15.09 7.50 19.14
C HIS A 564 14.25 8.62 19.76
N TRP A 565 14.41 9.82 19.24
CA TRP A 565 13.66 11.01 19.64
C TRP A 565 12.20 10.97 19.20
N LEU A 566 11.94 10.42 18.00
CA LEU A 566 10.60 10.29 17.43
C LEU A 566 9.83 9.05 17.91
N ASN A 567 10.41 8.25 18.82
CA ASN A 567 9.75 7.07 19.36
C ASN A 567 8.77 7.45 20.49
N PRO A 568 7.44 7.40 20.27
CA PRO A 568 6.45 7.82 21.26
C PRO A 568 6.46 6.98 22.53
N VAL A 569 7.03 5.77 22.49
CA VAL A 569 7.16 4.87 23.64
C VAL A 569 8.01 5.50 24.76
N GLY A 570 8.97 6.36 24.43
CA GLY A 570 9.81 7.06 25.39
C GLY A 570 9.16 8.29 26.05
N TRP A 571 8.06 8.79 25.49
CA TRP A 571 7.46 10.08 25.91
C TRP A 571 6.38 9.95 26.98
N VAL A 572 5.75 8.76 27.08
CA VAL A 572 4.61 8.55 27.99
C VAL A 572 5.04 7.72 29.19
N PRO A 573 5.11 8.30 30.41
CA PRO A 573 5.36 7.53 31.62
C PRO A 573 4.34 6.41 31.78
N GLY A 574 4.80 5.21 32.17
CA GLY A 574 3.93 4.05 32.35
C GLY A 574 3.45 3.36 31.06
N TRP A 575 3.86 3.84 29.86
CA TRP A 575 3.49 3.24 28.58
C TRP A 575 3.77 1.74 28.51
N GLN A 576 4.83 1.27 29.16
CA GLN A 576 5.23 -0.14 29.17
C GLN A 576 4.48 -0.97 30.23
N GLY A 577 3.61 -0.36 31.03
CA GLY A 577 2.84 -1.07 32.05
C GLY A 577 1.98 -2.21 31.47
N ALA A 578 1.96 -3.35 32.15
CA ALA A 578 1.25 -4.56 31.68
C ALA A 578 -0.27 -4.37 31.55
N ALA A 579 -0.88 -3.47 32.32
CA ALA A 579 -2.32 -3.18 32.29
C ALA A 579 -2.74 -2.34 31.06
N VAL A 580 -1.86 -1.52 30.50
CA VAL A 580 -2.17 -0.56 29.43
C VAL A 580 -2.66 -1.25 28.14
N PRO A 581 -2.04 -2.34 27.65
CA PRO A 581 -2.53 -3.03 26.45
C PRO A 581 -3.92 -3.63 26.65
N VAL A 582 -4.24 -4.12 27.86
CA VAL A 582 -5.53 -4.71 28.18
C VAL A 582 -6.62 -3.64 28.22
N LEU A 583 -6.33 -2.50 28.84
CA LEU A 583 -7.24 -1.35 28.88
C LEU A 583 -7.56 -0.85 27.46
N PHE A 584 -6.54 -0.61 26.65
CA PHE A 584 -6.74 -0.11 25.30
C PHE A 584 -7.50 -1.09 24.41
N ARG A 585 -7.25 -2.39 24.57
CA ARG A 585 -8.01 -3.42 23.85
C ARG A 585 -9.49 -3.42 24.24
N ARG A 586 -9.81 -3.22 25.53
CA ARG A 586 -11.22 -3.12 25.99
C ARG A 586 -11.88 -1.85 25.46
N LEU A 587 -11.21 -0.72 25.52
CA LEU A 587 -11.71 0.55 24.97
C LEU A 587 -11.96 0.45 23.47
N ALA A 588 -11.01 -0.10 22.71
CA ALA A 588 -11.16 -0.32 21.26
C ALA A 588 -12.35 -1.24 20.92
N LEU A 589 -12.59 -2.28 21.72
CA LEU A 589 -13.74 -3.17 21.52
C LEU A 589 -15.07 -2.46 21.79
N ILE A 590 -15.15 -1.70 22.88
CA ILE A 590 -16.35 -0.91 23.23
C ILE A 590 -16.61 0.11 22.12
N GLU A 591 -15.60 0.84 21.68
CA GLU A 591 -15.72 1.85 20.63
C GLU A 591 -16.17 1.24 19.31
N LEU A 592 -15.57 0.13 18.88
CA LEU A 592 -15.98 -0.58 17.67
C LEU A 592 -17.45 -1.03 17.75
N ALA A 593 -17.85 -1.59 18.89
CA ALA A 593 -19.24 -2.02 19.10
C ALA A 593 -20.21 -0.83 19.06
N VAL A 594 -19.88 0.28 19.71
CA VAL A 594 -20.70 1.51 19.72
C VAL A 594 -20.83 2.08 18.31
N LEU A 595 -19.73 2.21 17.55
CA LEU A 595 -19.77 2.73 16.20
C LEU A 595 -20.60 1.86 15.26
N VAL A 596 -20.44 0.54 15.32
CA VAL A 596 -21.25 -0.40 14.52
C VAL A 596 -22.74 -0.27 14.87
N VAL A 597 -23.08 -0.15 16.17
CA VAL A 597 -24.49 0.05 16.59
C VAL A 597 -25.03 1.39 16.08
N ILE A 598 -24.26 2.48 16.15
CA ILE A 598 -24.68 3.79 15.65
C ILE A 598 -24.96 3.72 14.14
N VAL A 599 -24.05 3.12 13.36
CA VAL A 599 -24.20 2.97 11.91
C VAL A 599 -25.45 2.15 11.55
N ILE A 600 -25.71 1.05 12.26
CA ILE A 600 -26.90 0.21 12.01
C ILE A 600 -28.20 0.91 12.42
N SER A 601 -28.17 1.68 13.54
CA SER A 601 -29.40 2.26 14.12
C SER A 601 -29.80 3.62 13.55
N ARG A 602 -28.83 4.42 13.10
CA ARG A 602 -29.07 5.82 12.71
C ARG A 602 -28.55 6.18 11.31
N GLY A 603 -27.82 5.29 10.68
CA GLY A 603 -27.00 5.61 9.50
C GLY A 603 -25.71 6.35 9.87
N ALA A 604 -24.84 6.50 8.90
CA ALA A 604 -23.56 7.21 9.06
C ALA A 604 -23.66 8.64 8.51
#